data_85424a1d9020b18fc7f7e4cdbc1bcfb4
#
_entry.id   85424a1d9020b18fc7f7e4cdbc1bcfb4
#
_cell.length_a   1.000
_cell.length_b   1.000
_cell.length_c   1.000
_cell.angle_alpha   90.00
_cell.angle_beta   90.00
_cell.angle_gamma   90.00
#
_symmetry.space_group_name_H-M   'P 1'
#
loop_
_entity.id
_entity.type
_entity.pdbx_description
1 polymer ?
#
loop_
_entity_poly.entity_id
_entity_poly.type
_entity_poly.pdbx_seq_one_letter_code
_entity_poly.pdbx_strand_id
1 'polypeptide(L)'
;MQEFIESFPSYPLEKPILSMTVGEFSEIMLDEDSYITKMLNPKERAYIAFGRLHQYSIEMKGLADYLKTMQLKLTPEEQAASRGVDLPSFVERMLLDTVSFFHLNSMAEAEKIPLADYLVVLKDSVATAKYSRNYNKILEQKSKTHRKK
;
A
#
# COMPACT_ATOMS: atom_id res chain seq x y z
N MET A 1 -7.97 -17.74 16.12
CA MET A 1 -7.02 -16.76 16.72
C MET A 1 -7.50 -15.33 16.53
N GLN A 2 -7.95 -14.92 15.34
CA GLN A 2 -8.42 -13.56 15.07
C GLN A 2 -9.65 -13.17 15.92
N GLU A 3 -10.68 -14.01 15.99
CA GLU A 3 -11.87 -13.79 16.84
C GLU A 3 -11.51 -13.66 18.33
N PHE A 4 -10.47 -14.34 18.80
CA PHE A 4 -9.99 -14.21 20.17
C PHE A 4 -9.35 -12.84 20.40
N ILE A 5 -8.53 -12.34 19.48
CA ILE A 5 -7.89 -11.02 19.57
C ILE A 5 -8.95 -9.91 19.54
N GLU A 6 -9.96 -10.04 18.68
CA GLU A 6 -11.07 -9.09 18.54
C GLU A 6 -11.97 -9.01 19.79
N SER A 7 -11.89 -9.98 20.70
CA SER A 7 -12.62 -9.93 21.99
C SER A 7 -12.00 -8.98 23.02
N PHE A 8 -10.75 -8.52 22.79
CA PHE A 8 -10.10 -7.55 23.68
C PHE A 8 -10.40 -6.12 23.24
N PRO A 9 -10.54 -5.17 24.19
CA PRO A 9 -10.61 -3.75 23.85
C PRO A 9 -9.31 -3.33 23.12
N SER A 10 -9.43 -2.50 22.08
CA SER A 10 -8.26 -2.01 21.38
C SER A 10 -7.44 -1.07 22.26
N TYR A 11 -6.11 -1.19 22.20
CA TYR A 11 -5.16 -0.29 22.85
C TYR A 11 -4.32 0.42 21.81
N PRO A 12 -4.03 1.71 21.98
CA PRO A 12 -3.23 2.47 21.00
C PRO A 12 -1.87 1.79 20.77
N LEU A 13 -1.45 1.76 19.50
CA LEU A 13 -0.07 1.41 19.15
C LEU A 13 0.88 2.50 19.67
N GLU A 14 2.11 2.14 19.97
CA GLU A 14 3.16 3.14 20.30
C GLU A 14 3.36 4.10 19.12
N LYS A 15 3.30 3.58 17.92
CA LYS A 15 3.34 4.34 16.68
C LYS A 15 2.24 3.83 15.75
N PRO A 16 1.20 4.64 15.45
CA PRO A 16 0.16 4.28 14.47
C PRO A 16 0.76 4.00 13.09
N ILE A 17 0.20 3.05 12.35
CA ILE A 17 0.71 2.63 11.03
C ILE A 17 0.86 3.83 10.07
N LEU A 18 -0.14 4.71 10.01
CA LEU A 18 -0.08 5.89 9.13
C LEU A 18 0.93 6.95 9.55
N SER A 19 1.47 6.89 10.77
CA SER A 19 2.53 7.78 11.24
C SER A 19 3.94 7.23 11.02
N MET A 20 4.04 6.00 10.52
CA MET A 20 5.31 5.37 10.16
C MET A 20 5.89 5.98 8.88
N THR A 21 7.18 5.78 8.69
CA THR A 21 7.84 6.03 7.40
C THR A 21 7.63 4.85 6.45
N VAL A 22 7.90 5.08 5.17
CA VAL A 22 7.89 4.03 4.14
C VAL A 22 8.83 2.88 4.51
N GLY A 23 10.01 3.18 5.07
CA GLY A 23 10.96 2.17 5.52
C GLY A 23 10.43 1.32 6.67
N GLU A 24 9.91 1.95 7.72
CA GLU A 24 9.33 1.22 8.86
C GLU A 24 8.16 0.32 8.42
N PHE A 25 7.32 0.82 7.53
CA PHE A 25 6.22 0.01 6.97
C PHE A 25 6.74 -1.13 6.08
N SER A 26 7.79 -0.89 5.31
CA SER A 26 8.45 -1.92 4.50
C SER A 26 9.00 -3.06 5.36
N GLU A 27 9.60 -2.74 6.51
CA GLU A 27 10.09 -3.76 7.46
C GLU A 27 8.94 -4.64 7.97
N ILE A 28 7.79 -4.04 8.29
CA ILE A 28 6.60 -4.82 8.70
C ILE A 28 6.15 -5.75 7.58
N MET A 29 6.08 -5.25 6.34
CA MET A 29 5.63 -6.04 5.20
C MET A 29 6.59 -7.19 4.83
N LEU A 30 7.88 -7.04 5.16
CA LEU A 30 8.88 -8.08 4.93
C LEU A 30 8.94 -9.12 6.06
N ASP A 31 8.71 -8.71 7.30
CA ASP A 31 8.77 -9.58 8.50
C ASP A 31 7.76 -9.14 9.57
N GLU A 32 6.48 -9.42 9.29
CA GLU A 32 5.37 -9.09 10.18
C GLU A 32 5.48 -9.82 11.53
N ASP A 33 5.96 -11.05 11.53
CA ASP A 33 6.10 -11.86 12.75
C ASP A 33 7.12 -11.24 13.72
N SER A 34 8.23 -10.71 13.21
CA SER A 34 9.22 -9.99 14.01
C SER A 34 8.64 -8.70 14.60
N TYR A 35 7.85 -7.95 13.82
CA TYR A 35 7.19 -6.75 14.30
C TYR A 35 6.19 -7.06 15.42
N ILE A 36 5.32 -8.06 15.22
CA ILE A 36 4.35 -8.52 16.22
C ILE A 36 5.08 -8.98 17.50
N THR A 37 6.15 -9.74 17.35
CA THR A 37 6.94 -10.22 18.50
C THR A 37 7.54 -9.07 19.30
N LYS A 38 8.05 -8.03 18.65
CA LYS A 38 8.58 -6.82 19.32
C LYS A 38 7.46 -6.04 20.04
N MET A 39 6.28 -5.99 19.44
CA MET A 39 5.12 -5.30 20.00
C MET A 39 4.55 -6.06 21.22
N LEU A 40 4.65 -7.39 21.24
CA LEU A 40 4.25 -8.23 22.36
C LEU A 40 5.33 -8.23 23.44
N ASN A 41 5.47 -7.11 24.16
CA ASN A 41 6.43 -7.01 25.27
C ASN A 41 6.06 -8.00 26.40
N PRO A 42 6.91 -9.00 26.71
CA PRO A 42 6.61 -10.02 27.73
C PRO A 42 6.51 -9.44 29.14
N LYS A 43 6.93 -8.20 29.37
CA LYS A 43 6.82 -7.49 30.65
C LYS A 43 5.47 -6.77 30.80
N GLU A 44 4.69 -6.65 29.75
CA GLU A 44 3.37 -6.03 29.81
C GLU A 44 2.28 -7.02 30.24
N ARG A 45 1.19 -6.45 30.75
CA ARG A 45 0.00 -7.26 31.04
C ARG A 45 -0.58 -7.80 29.73
N ALA A 46 -0.89 -9.10 29.71
CA ALA A 46 -1.37 -9.79 28.50
C ALA A 46 -2.53 -9.07 27.80
N TYR A 47 -3.48 -8.48 28.54
CA TYR A 47 -4.60 -7.79 27.94
C TYR A 47 -4.20 -6.50 27.17
N ILE A 48 -3.11 -5.83 27.56
CA ILE A 48 -2.56 -4.67 26.83
C ILE A 48 -1.94 -5.14 25.52
N ALA A 49 -1.14 -6.21 25.59
CA ALA A 49 -0.51 -6.80 24.41
C ALA A 49 -1.55 -7.27 23.38
N PHE A 50 -2.60 -7.98 23.82
CA PHE A 50 -3.69 -8.40 22.94
C PHE A 50 -4.51 -7.21 22.42
N GLY A 51 -4.72 -6.18 23.23
CA GLY A 51 -5.40 -4.96 22.79
C GLY A 51 -4.61 -4.19 21.72
N ARG A 52 -3.27 -4.19 21.80
CA ARG A 52 -2.41 -3.63 20.74
C ARG A 52 -2.48 -4.44 19.46
N LEU A 53 -2.47 -5.79 19.56
CA LEU A 53 -2.67 -6.66 18.39
C LEU A 53 -4.02 -6.40 17.71
N HIS A 54 -5.07 -6.20 18.50
CA HIS A 54 -6.38 -5.84 17.96
C HIS A 54 -6.32 -4.50 17.21
N GLN A 55 -5.71 -3.47 17.82
CA GLN A 55 -5.54 -2.17 17.15
C GLN A 55 -4.70 -2.28 15.86
N TYR A 56 -3.60 -3.02 15.89
CA TYR A 56 -2.79 -3.31 14.72
C TYR A 56 -3.61 -3.95 13.60
N SER A 57 -4.42 -4.96 13.92
CA SER A 57 -5.30 -5.63 12.95
C SER A 57 -6.30 -4.65 12.33
N ILE A 58 -6.88 -3.74 13.13
CA ILE A 58 -7.81 -2.71 12.64
C ILE A 58 -7.10 -1.76 11.67
N GLU A 59 -5.92 -1.25 12.03
CA GLU A 59 -5.18 -0.29 11.20
C GLU A 59 -4.69 -0.93 9.90
N MET A 60 -4.14 -2.15 9.95
CA MET A 60 -3.70 -2.90 8.77
C MET A 60 -4.87 -3.23 7.83
N LYS A 61 -6.01 -3.65 8.39
CA LYS A 61 -7.22 -3.89 7.59
C LYS A 61 -7.71 -2.60 6.92
N GLY A 62 -7.77 -1.50 7.66
CA GLY A 62 -8.15 -0.19 7.12
C GLY A 62 -7.23 0.24 5.97
N LEU A 63 -5.91 0.08 6.14
CA LEU A 63 -4.94 0.38 5.09
C LEU A 63 -5.10 -0.56 3.88
N ALA A 64 -5.28 -1.87 4.10
CA ALA A 64 -5.49 -2.83 3.03
C ALA A 64 -6.77 -2.52 2.22
N ASP A 65 -7.86 -2.17 2.90
CA ASP A 65 -9.11 -1.79 2.24
C ASP A 65 -8.94 -0.47 1.46
N TYR A 66 -8.23 0.50 1.99
CA TYR A 66 -7.89 1.73 1.27
C TYR A 66 -7.06 1.44 0.00
N LEU A 67 -6.02 0.61 0.10
CA LEU A 67 -5.19 0.20 -1.05
C LEU A 67 -5.99 -0.55 -2.11
N LYS A 68 -6.97 -1.39 -1.72
CA LYS A 68 -7.87 -2.06 -2.67
C LYS A 68 -8.68 -1.06 -3.50
N THR A 69 -9.09 0.07 -2.94
CA THR A 69 -9.81 1.10 -3.68
C THR A 69 -8.97 1.75 -4.78
N MET A 70 -7.65 1.70 -4.63
CA MET A 70 -6.68 2.26 -5.57
C MET A 70 -6.20 1.27 -6.63
N GLN A 71 -6.53 -0.02 -6.51
CA GLN A 71 -6.12 -0.99 -7.52
C GLN A 71 -6.77 -0.71 -8.87
N LEU A 72 -5.94 -0.53 -9.88
CA LEU A 72 -6.37 -0.49 -11.27
C LEU A 72 -6.52 -1.93 -11.77
N LYS A 73 -7.72 -2.29 -12.22
CA LYS A 73 -7.90 -3.56 -12.93
C LYS A 73 -7.07 -3.51 -14.22
N LEU A 74 -6.20 -4.49 -14.38
CA LEU A 74 -5.44 -4.66 -15.62
C LEU A 74 -6.40 -4.99 -16.77
N THR A 75 -6.16 -4.40 -17.92
CA THR A 75 -6.85 -4.83 -19.15
C THR A 75 -6.35 -6.21 -19.58
N PRO A 76 -7.09 -6.96 -20.43
CA PRO A 76 -6.62 -8.24 -20.96
C PRO A 76 -5.25 -8.14 -21.64
N GLU A 77 -4.98 -7.03 -22.32
CA GLU A 77 -3.70 -6.76 -23.01
C GLU A 77 -2.57 -6.55 -21.99
N GLU A 78 -2.82 -5.77 -20.92
CA GLU A 78 -1.86 -5.57 -19.84
C GLU A 78 -1.59 -6.87 -19.09
N GLN A 79 -2.62 -7.70 -18.87
CA GLN A 79 -2.45 -9.03 -18.28
C GLN A 79 -1.62 -9.96 -19.18
N ALA A 80 -1.83 -9.88 -20.50
CA ALA A 80 -1.03 -10.65 -21.45
C ALA A 80 0.42 -10.18 -21.47
N ALA A 81 0.64 -8.86 -21.45
CA ALA A 81 1.97 -8.26 -21.45
C ALA A 81 2.75 -8.52 -20.14
N SER A 82 2.07 -8.71 -19.01
CA SER A 82 2.72 -9.02 -17.73
C SER A 82 3.15 -10.48 -17.58
N ARG A 83 2.71 -11.37 -18.48
CA ARG A 83 3.08 -12.79 -18.43
C ARG A 83 4.56 -12.98 -18.70
N GLY A 84 5.25 -13.64 -17.76
CA GLY A 84 6.69 -13.92 -17.88
C GLY A 84 7.58 -12.71 -17.60
N VAL A 85 7.02 -11.59 -17.12
CA VAL A 85 7.79 -10.44 -16.62
C VAL A 85 7.88 -10.55 -15.11
N ASP A 86 9.10 -10.50 -14.59
CA ASP A 86 9.35 -10.43 -13.15
C ASP A 86 9.06 -8.98 -12.71
N LEU A 87 7.88 -8.81 -12.11
CA LEU A 87 7.46 -7.51 -11.61
C LEU A 87 8.00 -7.31 -10.18
N PRO A 88 8.42 -6.09 -9.83
CA PRO A 88 8.86 -5.80 -8.47
C PRO A 88 7.77 -6.11 -7.45
N SER A 89 8.17 -6.58 -6.28
CA SER A 89 7.28 -6.80 -5.14
C SER A 89 6.57 -5.49 -4.75
N PHE A 90 5.53 -5.60 -3.91
CA PHE A 90 4.83 -4.41 -3.43
C PHE A 90 5.77 -3.43 -2.72
N VAL A 91 6.67 -3.93 -1.89
CA VAL A 91 7.65 -3.11 -1.14
C VAL A 91 8.63 -2.43 -2.09
N GLU A 92 9.21 -3.17 -3.03
CA GLU A 92 10.12 -2.59 -4.02
C GLU A 92 9.41 -1.53 -4.88
N ARG A 93 8.18 -1.80 -5.29
CA ARG A 93 7.37 -0.84 -6.04
C ARG A 93 7.13 0.43 -5.23
N MET A 94 6.75 0.29 -3.96
CA MET A 94 6.52 1.42 -3.07
C MET A 94 7.76 2.31 -2.92
N LEU A 95 8.93 1.70 -2.75
CA LEU A 95 10.20 2.43 -2.66
C LEU A 95 10.55 3.12 -4.00
N LEU A 96 10.43 2.42 -5.11
CA LEU A 96 10.71 2.96 -6.46
C LEU A 96 9.77 4.13 -6.80
N ASP A 97 8.47 3.98 -6.54
CA ASP A 97 7.48 5.03 -6.79
C ASP A 97 7.78 6.25 -5.93
N THR A 98 8.19 6.06 -4.67
CA THR A 98 8.59 7.14 -3.75
C THR A 98 9.83 7.87 -4.27
N VAL A 99 10.87 7.14 -4.66
CA VAL A 99 12.09 7.72 -5.27
C VAL A 99 11.74 8.56 -6.50
N SER A 100 10.94 8.00 -7.40
CA SER A 100 10.57 8.65 -8.65
C SER A 100 9.75 9.91 -8.43
N PHE A 101 8.74 9.86 -7.57
CA PHE A 101 7.82 10.96 -7.36
C PHE A 101 8.46 12.14 -6.61
N PHE A 102 9.23 11.85 -5.56
CA PHE A 102 9.90 12.88 -4.77
C PHE A 102 11.28 13.29 -5.35
N HIS A 103 11.66 12.74 -6.52
CA HIS A 103 12.96 13.00 -7.16
C HIS A 103 14.14 12.76 -6.23
N LEU A 104 14.09 11.66 -5.46
CA LEU A 104 15.12 11.31 -4.50
C LEU A 104 16.32 10.64 -5.18
N ASN A 105 17.49 10.72 -4.54
CA ASN A 105 18.73 10.16 -5.10
C ASN A 105 18.93 8.69 -4.74
N SER A 106 18.19 8.17 -3.75
CA SER A 106 18.37 6.81 -3.27
C SER A 106 17.11 6.24 -2.60
N MET A 107 17.05 4.91 -2.49
CA MET A 107 16.02 4.22 -1.72
C MET A 107 16.10 4.52 -0.23
N ALA A 108 17.31 4.75 0.32
CA ALA A 108 17.50 5.12 1.71
C ALA A 108 16.88 6.49 2.06
N GLU A 109 16.72 7.38 1.07
CA GLU A 109 15.96 8.62 1.25
C GLU A 109 14.45 8.35 1.20
N ALA A 110 14.00 7.44 0.33
CA ALA A 110 12.60 7.05 0.23
C ALA A 110 12.09 6.40 1.53
N GLU A 111 12.90 5.62 2.21
CA GLU A 111 12.57 4.99 3.49
C GLU A 111 12.22 6.00 4.59
N LYS A 112 12.70 7.24 4.49
CA LYS A 112 12.45 8.31 5.46
C LYS A 112 11.15 9.08 5.21
N ILE A 113 10.54 8.91 4.04
CA ILE A 113 9.29 9.59 3.68
C ILE A 113 8.14 9.04 4.54
N PRO A 114 7.27 9.90 5.07
CA PRO A 114 6.07 9.44 5.78
C PRO A 114 5.18 8.57 4.88
N LEU A 115 4.68 7.47 5.42
CA LEU A 115 3.78 6.57 4.70
C LEU A 115 2.53 7.31 4.19
N ALA A 116 2.01 8.25 4.97
CA ALA A 116 0.88 9.08 4.58
C ALA A 116 1.14 9.87 3.28
N ASP A 117 2.35 10.42 3.12
CA ASP A 117 2.75 11.18 1.92
C ASP A 117 2.83 10.25 0.70
N TYR A 118 3.40 9.04 0.86
CA TYR A 118 3.37 8.02 -0.18
C TYR A 118 1.95 7.68 -0.63
N LEU A 119 1.00 7.54 0.31
CA LEU A 119 -0.39 7.21 -0.02
C LEU A 119 -1.08 8.34 -0.82
N VAL A 120 -0.74 9.60 -0.57
CA VAL A 120 -1.21 10.74 -1.38
C VAL A 120 -0.69 10.63 -2.80
N VAL A 121 0.60 10.35 -2.96
CA VAL A 121 1.25 10.15 -4.27
C VAL A 121 0.62 8.99 -5.03
N LEU A 122 0.42 7.86 -4.37
CA LEU A 122 -0.21 6.68 -4.95
C LEU A 122 -1.61 7.00 -5.47
N LYS A 123 -2.40 7.73 -4.69
CA LYS A 123 -3.74 8.18 -5.10
C LYS A 123 -3.70 9.04 -6.36
N ASP A 124 -2.79 9.99 -6.42
CA ASP A 124 -2.62 10.87 -7.59
C ASP A 124 -2.19 10.09 -8.83
N SER A 125 -1.21 9.20 -8.69
CA SER A 125 -0.74 8.32 -9.76
C SER A 125 -1.87 7.45 -10.32
N VAL A 126 -2.70 6.87 -9.45
CA VAL A 126 -3.86 6.06 -9.85
C VAL A 126 -4.91 6.91 -10.57
N ALA A 127 -5.17 8.13 -10.10
CA ALA A 127 -6.11 9.05 -10.74
C ALA A 127 -5.63 9.44 -12.14
N THR A 128 -4.36 9.78 -12.27
CA THR A 128 -3.72 10.10 -13.55
C THR A 128 -3.76 8.94 -14.53
N ALA A 129 -3.48 7.72 -14.07
CA ALA A 129 -3.56 6.53 -14.91
C ALA A 129 -5.01 6.25 -15.39
N LYS A 130 -6.01 6.42 -14.52
CA LYS A 130 -7.43 6.31 -14.90
C LYS A 130 -7.82 7.34 -15.95
N TYR A 131 -7.41 8.60 -15.76
CA TYR A 131 -7.66 9.67 -16.71
C TYR A 131 -7.04 9.34 -18.08
N SER A 132 -5.78 8.97 -18.14
CA SER A 132 -5.07 8.63 -19.37
C SER A 132 -5.74 7.48 -20.12
N ARG A 133 -6.16 6.42 -19.41
CA ARG A 133 -6.91 5.31 -20.02
C ARG A 133 -8.25 5.75 -20.62
N ASN A 134 -8.99 6.59 -19.91
CA ASN A 134 -10.28 7.08 -20.40
C ASN A 134 -10.10 8.00 -21.61
N TYR A 135 -9.09 8.86 -21.57
CA TYR A 135 -8.76 9.76 -22.68
C TYR A 135 -8.38 8.97 -23.95
N ASN A 136 -7.52 7.96 -23.83
CA ASN A 136 -7.13 7.11 -24.94
C ASN A 136 -8.35 6.37 -25.55
N LYS A 137 -9.24 5.84 -24.74
CA LYS A 137 -10.50 5.23 -25.22
C LYS A 137 -11.34 6.20 -26.06
N ILE A 138 -11.46 7.46 -25.61
CA ILE A 138 -12.21 8.49 -26.35
C ILE A 138 -11.54 8.78 -27.69
N LEU A 139 -10.21 8.86 -27.74
CA LEU A 139 -9.46 9.08 -28.98
C LEU A 139 -9.65 7.93 -29.98
N GLU A 140 -9.58 6.68 -29.50
CA GLU A 140 -9.81 5.50 -30.33
C GLU A 140 -11.25 5.46 -30.89
N GLN A 141 -12.24 5.82 -30.09
CA GLN A 141 -13.62 5.88 -30.56
C GLN A 141 -13.79 6.95 -31.65
N LYS A 142 -13.20 8.13 -31.47
CA LYS A 142 -13.22 9.20 -32.49
C LYS A 142 -12.54 8.77 -33.78
N SER A 143 -11.39 8.12 -33.71
CA SER A 143 -10.66 7.65 -34.88
C SER A 143 -11.45 6.59 -35.68
N LYS A 144 -12.14 5.68 -34.98
CA LYS A 144 -13.02 4.66 -35.62
C LYS A 144 -14.24 5.28 -36.32
N THR A 145 -14.77 6.37 -35.76
CA THR A 145 -15.91 7.08 -36.35
C THR A 145 -15.53 7.84 -37.61
N HIS A 146 -14.31 8.42 -37.67
CA HIS A 146 -13.81 9.10 -38.85
C HIS A 146 -13.42 8.16 -39.99
N ARG A 147 -13.06 6.91 -39.73
CA ARG A 147 -12.73 5.90 -40.76
C ARG A 147 -13.97 5.27 -41.44
N LYS A 148 -15.16 5.50 -40.91
CA LYS A 148 -16.42 4.95 -41.43
C LYS A 148 -17.21 5.95 -42.30
N LYS A 149 -16.70 7.15 -42.48
CA LYS A 149 -17.16 8.16 -43.43
C LYS A 149 -16.20 8.21 -44.64
#